data_79afd54811dd240e8eb4d084c7d7038e
#
_entry.id   79afd54811dd240e8eb4d084c7d7038e
#
_cell.length_a   1.000
_cell.length_b   1.000
_cell.length_c   1.000
_cell.angle_alpha   90.00
_cell.angle_beta   90.00
_cell.angle_gamma   90.00
#
_symmetry.space_group_name_H-M   'P 1'
#
loop_
_entity.id
_entity.type
_entity.pdbx_description
1 polymer ?
#
loop_
_entity_poly.entity_id
_entity_poly.type
_entity_poly.pdbx_seq_one_letter_code
_entity_poly.pdbx_strand_id
1 'polypeptide(L)'
;MAKHHSPEEKRARRARKAQEWDARESYAKGLMQGILSMLEPGDVVIDCGANLGAVSGPLADSGAIVHAFEPDPYTFGRLSEALQGRENVILHNAAVGATAGTLQLMRDADWEKDPDGASVRSTLIAGGRKIDGSNGIDVEVIDFPAFLKGLIKKHKKIAFLKMDIEGAELDVLEAMDSQGLFEKITLTVAETHEKKFKHLRPRFAALRASVGAKYPITKVNLDWI
;
A
#
# COMPACT_ATOMS: atom_id res chain seq x y z
N MET A 1 -6.56 25.65 -25.38
CA MET A 1 -8.01 25.44 -25.68
C MET A 1 -8.46 24.18 -24.96
N ALA A 2 -9.35 24.28 -23.99
CA ALA A 2 -9.95 23.12 -23.33
C ALA A 2 -10.86 22.39 -24.32
N LYS A 3 -10.65 21.09 -24.56
CA LYS A 3 -11.54 20.28 -25.41
C LYS A 3 -12.91 20.21 -24.73
N HIS A 4 -13.92 20.90 -25.31
CA HIS A 4 -15.30 20.71 -24.90
C HIS A 4 -15.80 19.37 -25.41
N HIS A 5 -15.95 18.40 -24.50
CA HIS A 5 -16.57 17.12 -24.82
C HIS A 5 -18.10 17.26 -24.80
N SER A 6 -18.77 16.63 -25.75
CA SER A 6 -20.24 16.54 -25.78
C SER A 6 -20.79 15.79 -24.55
N PRO A 7 -22.07 15.96 -24.19
CA PRO A 7 -22.71 15.17 -23.13
C PRO A 7 -22.60 13.67 -23.34
N GLU A 8 -22.68 13.21 -24.58
CA GLU A 8 -22.59 11.83 -24.99
C GLU A 8 -21.18 11.26 -24.80
N GLU A 9 -20.14 12.00 -25.23
CA GLU A 9 -18.73 11.65 -24.98
C GLU A 9 -18.40 11.57 -23.49
N LYS A 10 -18.98 12.49 -22.68
CA LYS A 10 -18.82 12.46 -21.22
C LYS A 10 -19.46 11.20 -20.61
N ARG A 11 -20.65 10.82 -21.09
CA ARG A 11 -21.36 9.62 -20.64
C ARG A 11 -20.60 8.35 -21.02
N ALA A 12 -20.17 8.23 -22.27
CA ALA A 12 -19.36 7.11 -22.75
C ALA A 12 -18.03 6.96 -21.96
N ARG A 13 -17.35 8.09 -21.68
CA ARG A 13 -16.14 8.11 -20.86
C ARG A 13 -16.38 7.67 -19.41
N ARG A 14 -17.54 8.06 -18.83
CA ARG A 14 -17.92 7.61 -17.47
C ARG A 14 -18.19 6.11 -17.45
N ALA A 15 -18.95 5.60 -18.42
CA ALA A 15 -19.26 4.18 -18.53
C ALA A 15 -18.00 3.33 -18.69
N ARG A 16 -17.06 3.73 -19.56
CA ARG A 16 -15.79 3.05 -19.72
C ARG A 16 -14.97 3.04 -18.44
N LYS A 17 -14.91 4.18 -17.72
CA LYS A 17 -14.21 4.23 -16.44
C LYS A 17 -14.84 3.33 -15.37
N ALA A 18 -16.16 3.23 -15.35
CA ALA A 18 -16.85 2.32 -14.44
C ALA A 18 -16.49 0.85 -14.75
N GLN A 19 -16.53 0.45 -16.03
CA GLN A 19 -16.12 -0.89 -16.43
C GLN A 19 -14.64 -1.21 -16.12
N GLU A 20 -13.75 -0.24 -16.36
CA GLU A 20 -12.33 -0.35 -16.00
C GLU A 20 -12.17 -0.54 -14.48
N TRP A 21 -12.95 0.19 -13.68
CA TRP A 21 -12.96 0.06 -12.22
C TRP A 21 -13.47 -1.30 -11.76
N ASP A 22 -14.63 -1.75 -12.26
CA ASP A 22 -15.24 -3.03 -11.91
C ASP A 22 -14.30 -4.22 -12.26
N ALA A 23 -13.63 -4.14 -13.42
CA ALA A 23 -12.66 -5.15 -13.84
C ALA A 23 -11.44 -5.20 -12.89
N ARG A 24 -10.94 -4.03 -12.46
CA ARG A 24 -9.83 -3.92 -11.51
C ARG A 24 -10.21 -4.46 -10.14
N GLU A 25 -11.38 -4.07 -9.63
CA GLU A 25 -11.89 -4.57 -8.34
C GLU A 25 -12.08 -6.09 -8.35
N SER A 26 -12.62 -6.64 -9.45
CA SER A 26 -12.77 -8.09 -9.62
C SER A 26 -11.43 -8.81 -9.65
N TYR A 27 -10.42 -8.24 -10.32
CA TYR A 27 -9.07 -8.75 -10.35
C TYR A 27 -8.43 -8.74 -8.95
N ALA A 28 -8.53 -7.61 -8.24
CA ALA A 28 -7.99 -7.49 -6.87
C ALA A 28 -8.62 -8.50 -5.91
N LYS A 29 -9.96 -8.67 -5.97
CA LYS A 29 -10.68 -9.68 -5.19
C LYS A 29 -10.23 -11.10 -5.51
N GLY A 30 -10.11 -11.44 -6.79
CA GLY A 30 -9.65 -12.77 -7.21
C GLY A 30 -8.22 -13.05 -6.81
N LEU A 31 -7.31 -12.07 -6.97
CA LEU A 31 -5.93 -12.20 -6.54
C LEU A 31 -5.84 -12.37 -5.02
N MET A 32 -6.59 -11.58 -4.25
CA MET A 32 -6.63 -11.70 -2.79
C MET A 32 -7.15 -13.06 -2.34
N GLN A 33 -8.20 -13.61 -2.97
CA GLN A 33 -8.67 -14.96 -2.68
C GLN A 33 -7.59 -16.01 -2.97
N GLY A 34 -6.86 -15.88 -4.09
CA GLY A 34 -5.72 -16.74 -4.40
C GLY A 34 -4.62 -16.67 -3.34
N ILE A 35 -4.28 -15.46 -2.87
CA ILE A 35 -3.30 -15.25 -1.81
C ILE A 35 -3.76 -15.96 -0.52
N LEU A 36 -5.01 -15.69 -0.08
CA LEU A 36 -5.56 -16.28 1.14
C LEU A 36 -5.58 -17.82 1.08
N SER A 37 -5.84 -18.40 -0.09
CA SER A 37 -5.85 -19.87 -0.26
C SER A 37 -4.47 -20.52 -0.18
N MET A 38 -3.39 -19.73 -0.30
CA MET A 38 -2.00 -20.19 -0.23
C MET A 38 -1.34 -19.96 1.13
N LEU A 39 -2.00 -19.19 2.02
CA LEU A 39 -1.48 -18.90 3.36
C LEU A 39 -1.78 -20.06 4.32
N GLU A 40 -0.80 -20.36 5.14
CA GLU A 40 -0.92 -21.33 6.23
C GLU A 40 -0.90 -20.62 7.58
N PRO A 41 -1.55 -21.18 8.63
CA PRO A 41 -1.45 -20.63 9.98
C PRO A 41 0.02 -20.52 10.43
N GLY A 42 0.37 -19.31 10.93
CA GLY A 42 1.75 -18.98 11.33
C GLY A 42 2.63 -18.41 10.22
N ASP A 43 2.18 -18.35 8.97
CA ASP A 43 2.86 -17.60 7.93
C ASP A 43 2.94 -16.11 8.30
N VAL A 44 4.08 -15.48 8.03
CA VAL A 44 4.25 -14.04 8.28
C VAL A 44 3.80 -13.24 7.06
N VAL A 45 2.90 -12.31 7.28
CA VAL A 45 2.37 -11.41 6.25
C VAL A 45 2.46 -9.96 6.71
N ILE A 46 2.59 -9.04 5.76
CA ILE A 46 2.74 -7.60 6.03
C ILE A 46 1.77 -6.82 5.18
N ASP A 47 1.05 -5.89 5.80
CA ASP A 47 0.13 -4.94 5.16
C ASP A 47 0.61 -3.51 5.45
N CYS A 48 1.27 -2.89 4.49
CA CYS A 48 1.69 -1.50 4.56
C CYS A 48 0.61 -0.61 3.96
N GLY A 49 0.09 0.33 4.76
CA GLY A 49 -1.11 1.10 4.47
C GLY A 49 -2.36 0.26 4.76
N ALA A 50 -2.48 -0.22 6.01
CA ALA A 50 -3.56 -1.10 6.41
C ALA A 50 -4.93 -0.39 6.48
N ASN A 51 -4.93 0.93 6.58
CA ASN A 51 -6.12 1.77 6.65
C ASN A 51 -7.13 1.22 7.68
N LEU A 52 -8.36 0.95 7.30
CA LEU A 52 -9.42 0.40 8.17
C LEU A 52 -9.39 -1.14 8.29
N GLY A 53 -8.37 -1.82 7.75
CA GLY A 53 -8.16 -3.25 7.93
C GLY A 53 -8.82 -4.16 6.89
N ALA A 54 -9.26 -3.62 5.75
CA ALA A 54 -9.93 -4.40 4.69
C ALA A 54 -9.07 -5.56 4.15
N VAL A 55 -7.75 -5.41 4.15
CA VAL A 55 -6.79 -6.46 3.78
C VAL A 55 -6.31 -7.22 5.01
N SER A 56 -5.94 -6.51 6.08
CA SER A 56 -5.42 -7.12 7.30
C SER A 56 -6.40 -8.09 7.97
N GLY A 57 -7.72 -7.82 7.94
CA GLY A 57 -8.75 -8.68 8.50
C GLY A 57 -8.75 -10.09 7.87
N PRO A 58 -8.98 -10.23 6.57
CA PRO A 58 -8.91 -11.51 5.88
C PRO A 58 -7.56 -12.23 6.02
N LEU A 59 -6.43 -11.49 6.03
CA LEU A 59 -5.11 -12.09 6.30
C LEU A 59 -5.05 -12.69 7.69
N ALA A 60 -5.59 -12.01 8.71
CA ALA A 60 -5.64 -12.54 10.06
C ALA A 60 -6.56 -13.77 10.18
N ASP A 61 -7.68 -13.79 9.43
CA ASP A 61 -8.62 -14.91 9.40
C ASP A 61 -8.01 -16.19 8.82
N SER A 62 -6.95 -16.09 7.97
CA SER A 62 -6.20 -17.24 7.48
C SER A 62 -5.31 -17.90 8.55
N GLY A 63 -5.18 -17.28 9.74
CA GLY A 63 -4.26 -17.72 10.80
C GLY A 63 -2.82 -17.23 10.62
N ALA A 64 -2.53 -16.44 9.61
CA ALA A 64 -1.21 -15.83 9.42
C ALA A 64 -0.90 -14.79 10.52
N ILE A 65 0.38 -14.60 10.81
CA ILE A 65 0.87 -13.53 11.68
C ILE A 65 0.94 -12.25 10.85
N VAL A 66 0.07 -11.30 11.16
CA VAL A 66 -0.09 -10.06 10.38
C VAL A 66 0.65 -8.90 11.05
N HIS A 67 1.58 -8.26 10.33
CA HIS A 67 2.13 -6.96 10.69
C HIS A 67 1.41 -5.89 9.86
N ALA A 68 0.56 -5.08 10.49
CA ALA A 68 -0.23 -4.04 9.83
C ALA A 68 0.27 -2.65 10.21
N PHE A 69 0.63 -1.84 9.20
CA PHE A 69 1.15 -0.48 9.37
C PHE A 69 0.13 0.55 8.92
N GLU A 70 -0.19 1.47 9.82
CA GLU A 70 -1.06 2.62 9.53
C GLU A 70 -0.53 3.85 10.27
N PRO A 71 -0.05 4.88 9.55
CA PRO A 71 0.57 6.04 10.18
C PRO A 71 -0.42 7.02 10.80
N ASP A 72 -1.63 7.19 10.24
CA ASP A 72 -2.57 8.16 10.76
C ASP A 72 -3.16 7.69 12.10
N PRO A 73 -3.00 8.44 13.22
CA PRO A 73 -3.48 8.01 14.54
C PRO A 73 -5.00 7.77 14.61
N TYR A 74 -5.81 8.56 13.88
CA TYR A 74 -7.25 8.36 13.83
C TYR A 74 -7.60 7.04 13.12
N THR A 75 -7.05 6.86 11.92
CA THR A 75 -7.24 5.64 11.12
C THR A 75 -6.70 4.41 11.84
N PHE A 76 -5.56 4.55 12.51
CA PHE A 76 -4.99 3.50 13.36
C PHE A 76 -5.90 3.12 14.52
N GLY A 77 -6.57 4.09 15.16
CA GLY A 77 -7.58 3.83 16.18
C GLY A 77 -8.71 2.96 15.63
N ARG A 78 -9.23 3.31 14.45
CA ARG A 78 -10.29 2.54 13.76
C ARG A 78 -9.81 1.14 13.35
N LEU A 79 -8.57 1.03 12.85
CA LEU A 79 -7.93 -0.25 12.53
C LEU A 79 -7.84 -1.14 13.78
N SER A 80 -7.42 -0.55 14.91
CA SER A 80 -7.28 -1.26 16.18
C SER A 80 -8.63 -1.79 16.69
N GLU A 81 -9.69 -1.00 16.55
CA GLU A 81 -11.05 -1.43 16.87
C GLU A 81 -11.52 -2.59 15.99
N ALA A 82 -11.29 -2.48 14.67
CA ALA A 82 -11.71 -3.48 13.67
C ALA A 82 -11.00 -4.83 13.84
N LEU A 83 -9.76 -4.82 14.35
CA LEU A 83 -8.94 -6.02 14.54
C LEU A 83 -8.81 -6.47 16.01
N GLN A 84 -9.61 -5.87 16.89
CA GLN A 84 -9.59 -6.19 18.33
C GLN A 84 -9.81 -7.68 18.59
N GLY A 85 -9.04 -8.25 19.52
CA GLY A 85 -9.15 -9.65 19.92
C GLY A 85 -8.43 -10.65 19.00
N ARG A 86 -7.78 -10.19 17.93
CA ARG A 86 -6.99 -11.04 17.04
C ARG A 86 -5.54 -11.12 17.54
N GLU A 87 -5.19 -12.19 18.24
CA GLU A 87 -3.87 -12.36 18.85
C GLU A 87 -2.73 -12.51 17.83
N ASN A 88 -3.07 -12.87 16.58
CA ASN A 88 -2.13 -13.01 15.47
C ASN A 88 -1.89 -11.71 14.69
N VAL A 89 -2.41 -10.57 15.16
CA VAL A 89 -2.21 -9.25 14.53
C VAL A 89 -1.32 -8.37 15.39
N ILE A 90 -0.28 -7.81 14.76
CA ILE A 90 0.65 -6.85 15.37
C ILE A 90 0.45 -5.52 14.63
N LEU A 91 -0.10 -4.54 15.33
CA LEU A 91 -0.38 -3.21 14.79
C LEU A 91 0.78 -2.27 15.03
N HIS A 92 1.11 -1.47 14.01
CA HIS A 92 2.17 -0.47 14.04
C HIS A 92 1.60 0.89 13.66
N ASN A 93 1.52 1.84 14.60
CA ASN A 93 1.12 3.21 14.29
C ASN A 93 2.35 3.98 13.76
N ALA A 94 2.77 3.62 12.58
CA ALA A 94 3.91 4.21 11.90
C ALA A 94 3.78 4.08 10.39
N ALA A 95 4.41 5.00 9.67
CA ALA A 95 4.67 4.86 8.24
C ALA A 95 5.88 3.94 8.01
N VAL A 96 5.98 3.40 6.82
CA VAL A 96 7.16 2.66 6.37
C VAL A 96 7.96 3.53 5.40
N GLY A 97 9.28 3.56 5.54
CA GLY A 97 10.19 4.32 4.69
C GLY A 97 11.47 3.55 4.38
N ALA A 98 12.28 4.06 3.45
CA ALA A 98 13.61 3.50 3.16
C ALA A 98 14.60 3.71 4.33
N THR A 99 14.34 4.68 5.19
CA THR A 99 15.10 5.02 6.40
C THR A 99 14.15 5.46 7.49
N ALA A 100 14.55 5.28 8.76
CA ALA A 100 13.79 5.76 9.91
C ALA A 100 13.80 7.29 10.01
N GLY A 101 12.75 7.86 10.58
CA GLY A 101 12.63 9.30 10.81
C GLY A 101 11.27 9.75 11.28
N THR A 102 10.97 11.01 11.06
CA THR A 102 9.66 11.62 11.24
C THR A 102 9.32 12.39 9.98
N LEU A 103 8.11 12.20 9.46
CA LEU A 103 7.60 12.92 8.29
C LEU A 103 6.19 13.47 8.57
N GLN A 104 5.83 14.51 7.82
CA GLN A 104 4.46 15.01 7.84
C GLN A 104 3.56 14.17 6.94
N LEU A 105 2.57 13.53 7.54
CA LEU A 105 1.45 12.92 6.81
C LEU A 105 0.45 14.03 6.48
N MET A 106 0.28 14.31 5.19
CA MET A 106 -0.66 15.30 4.69
C MET A 106 -2.01 14.64 4.47
N ARG A 107 -3.03 15.16 5.14
CA ARG A 107 -4.41 14.69 5.04
C ARG A 107 -5.14 15.30 3.83
N ASP A 108 -6.16 14.61 3.35
CA ASP A 108 -7.06 15.15 2.31
C ASP A 108 -7.79 16.40 2.84
N ALA A 109 -8.08 17.36 1.96
CA ALA A 109 -8.77 18.60 2.32
C ALA A 109 -10.23 18.39 2.83
N ASP A 110 -10.81 17.24 2.55
CA ASP A 110 -12.15 16.85 3.05
C ASP A 110 -12.10 16.04 4.36
N TRP A 111 -10.91 15.92 5.01
CA TRP A 111 -10.71 15.12 6.24
C TRP A 111 -11.71 15.43 7.34
N GLU A 112 -11.96 16.70 7.64
CA GLU A 112 -12.88 17.12 8.71
C GLU A 112 -14.33 16.72 8.44
N LYS A 113 -14.70 16.45 7.18
CA LYS A 113 -16.07 16.10 6.78
C LYS A 113 -16.33 14.61 6.76
N ASP A 114 -15.33 13.85 6.34
CA ASP A 114 -15.41 12.39 6.17
C ASP A 114 -14.01 11.79 6.37
N PRO A 115 -13.57 11.62 7.62
CA PRO A 115 -12.22 11.08 7.91
C PRO A 115 -12.02 9.66 7.34
N ASP A 116 -13.03 8.79 7.43
CA ASP A 116 -12.93 7.41 6.95
C ASP A 116 -12.76 7.37 5.42
N GLY A 117 -13.54 8.16 4.67
CA GLY A 117 -13.42 8.24 3.21
C GLY A 117 -12.21 9.06 2.74
N ALA A 118 -11.68 9.96 3.57
CA ALA A 118 -10.50 10.77 3.26
C ALA A 118 -9.18 10.04 3.57
N SER A 119 -9.18 9.07 4.49
CA SER A 119 -7.99 8.32 4.92
C SER A 119 -7.25 7.65 3.77
N VAL A 120 -7.96 7.15 2.77
CA VAL A 120 -7.40 6.52 1.56
C VAL A 120 -6.64 7.48 0.63
N ARG A 121 -6.57 8.77 0.95
CA ARG A 121 -5.90 9.80 0.12
C ARG A 121 -4.80 10.56 0.86
N SER A 122 -4.58 10.24 2.12
CA SER A 122 -3.48 10.83 2.91
C SER A 122 -2.12 10.36 2.38
N THR A 123 -1.12 11.25 2.31
CA THR A 123 0.19 10.94 1.70
C THR A 123 1.34 11.64 2.44
N LEU A 124 2.52 11.01 2.40
CA LEU A 124 3.78 11.59 2.86
C LEU A 124 4.48 12.44 1.79
N ILE A 125 3.98 12.43 0.53
CA ILE A 125 4.63 13.14 -0.59
C ILE A 125 3.84 14.39 -0.96
N ALA A 126 4.51 15.54 -0.95
CA ALA A 126 3.92 16.81 -1.39
C ALA A 126 3.52 16.80 -2.87
N GLY A 127 2.43 17.48 -3.20
CA GLY A 127 1.99 17.71 -4.59
C GLY A 127 0.86 16.78 -5.08
N GLY A 128 0.23 16.00 -4.19
CA GLY A 128 -1.00 15.27 -4.49
C GLY A 128 -2.19 16.21 -4.75
N ARG A 129 -3.18 15.78 -5.56
CA ARG A 129 -4.44 16.54 -5.76
C ARG A 129 -5.25 16.56 -4.47
N LYS A 130 -5.78 17.73 -4.08
CA LYS A 130 -6.59 17.94 -2.88
C LYS A 130 -5.85 17.71 -1.54
N ILE A 131 -4.54 17.74 -1.55
CA ILE A 131 -3.74 17.68 -0.32
C ILE A 131 -3.69 19.07 0.28
N ASP A 132 -4.08 19.20 1.55
CA ASP A 132 -3.92 20.42 2.33
C ASP A 132 -2.61 20.34 3.12
N GLY A 133 -1.58 21.03 2.63
CA GLY A 133 -0.28 21.09 3.31
C GLY A 133 -0.30 21.81 4.69
N SER A 134 -1.40 22.49 5.04
CA SER A 134 -1.59 23.10 6.35
C SER A 134 -2.17 22.14 7.41
N ASN A 135 -2.70 20.99 6.98
CA ASN A 135 -3.33 19.96 7.83
C ASN A 135 -2.47 18.68 7.90
N GLY A 136 -1.16 18.87 8.05
CA GLY A 136 -0.20 17.78 8.22
C GLY A 136 -0.03 17.40 9.68
N ILE A 137 0.18 16.11 9.94
CA ILE A 137 0.54 15.59 11.26
C ILE A 137 1.91 14.91 11.19
N ASP A 138 2.71 15.05 12.23
CA ASP A 138 3.98 14.34 12.32
C ASP A 138 3.73 12.87 12.66
N VAL A 139 4.28 11.98 11.85
CA VAL A 139 4.18 10.52 12.03
C VAL A 139 5.58 9.91 12.08
N GLU A 140 5.72 8.87 12.89
CA GLU A 140 6.91 8.04 12.90
C GLU A 140 7.06 7.31 11.57
N VAL A 141 8.30 7.24 11.07
CA VAL A 141 8.68 6.45 9.91
C VAL A 141 9.71 5.42 10.34
N ILE A 142 9.42 4.14 10.14
CA ILE A 142 10.38 3.08 10.42
C ILE A 142 11.27 2.78 9.20
N ASP A 143 12.50 2.34 9.45
CA ASP A 143 13.37 1.74 8.43
C ASP A 143 12.81 0.36 8.04
N PHE A 144 12.03 0.32 6.97
CA PHE A 144 11.35 -0.88 6.54
C PHE A 144 12.31 -1.97 6.05
N PRO A 145 13.37 -1.67 5.29
CA PRO A 145 14.42 -2.66 5.00
C PRO A 145 15.03 -3.31 6.24
N ALA A 146 15.33 -2.54 7.29
CA ALA A 146 15.85 -3.08 8.54
C ALA A 146 14.80 -3.95 9.27
N PHE A 147 13.55 -3.51 9.29
CA PHE A 147 12.43 -4.28 9.83
C PHE A 147 12.27 -5.64 9.12
N LEU A 148 12.27 -5.66 7.78
CA LEU A 148 12.20 -6.88 6.98
C LEU A 148 13.35 -7.84 7.29
N LYS A 149 14.58 -7.33 7.38
CA LYS A 149 15.74 -8.16 7.77
C LYS A 149 15.55 -8.81 9.14
N GLY A 150 14.99 -8.08 10.10
CA GLY A 150 14.64 -8.59 11.42
C GLY A 150 13.66 -9.75 11.34
N LEU A 151 12.56 -9.60 10.60
CA LEU A 151 11.56 -10.63 10.39
C LEU A 151 12.14 -11.85 9.64
N ILE A 152 12.92 -11.62 8.59
CA ILE A 152 13.55 -12.68 7.81
C ILE A 152 14.54 -13.48 8.67
N LYS A 153 15.29 -12.80 9.55
CA LYS A 153 16.19 -13.47 10.50
C LYS A 153 15.42 -14.39 11.44
N LYS A 154 14.26 -13.96 11.93
CA LYS A 154 13.40 -14.68 12.88
C LYS A 154 12.62 -15.82 12.20
N HIS A 155 11.98 -15.54 11.07
CA HIS A 155 11.00 -16.42 10.44
C HIS A 155 11.51 -17.11 9.16
N LYS A 156 12.72 -16.76 8.67
CA LYS A 156 13.38 -17.25 7.45
C LYS A 156 12.78 -16.73 6.15
N LYS A 157 11.47 -16.58 6.06
CA LYS A 157 10.74 -16.03 4.90
C LYS A 157 9.54 -15.22 5.36
N ILE A 158 9.03 -14.40 4.46
CA ILE A 158 7.75 -13.69 4.57
C ILE A 158 6.85 -14.26 3.47
N ALA A 159 5.65 -14.67 3.82
CA ALA A 159 4.73 -15.28 2.85
C ALA A 159 4.12 -14.24 1.92
N PHE A 160 3.72 -13.08 2.44
CA PHE A 160 3.08 -12.04 1.66
C PHE A 160 3.41 -10.65 2.17
N LEU A 161 3.61 -9.71 1.24
CA LEU A 161 3.74 -8.28 1.49
C LEU A 161 2.82 -7.51 0.55
N LYS A 162 1.88 -6.75 1.12
CA LYS A 162 1.13 -5.71 0.39
C LYS A 162 1.73 -4.34 0.75
N MET A 163 1.92 -3.49 -0.26
CA MET A 163 2.38 -2.12 -0.09
C MET A 163 1.48 -1.18 -0.89
N ASP A 164 0.78 -0.32 -0.17
CA ASP A 164 -0.09 0.72 -0.71
C ASP A 164 -0.05 1.89 0.29
N ILE A 165 0.92 2.77 0.10
CA ILE A 165 1.30 3.84 1.04
C ILE A 165 1.25 5.23 0.41
N GLU A 166 0.40 5.34 -0.61
CA GLU A 166 -0.05 6.60 -1.20
C GLU A 166 1.08 7.50 -1.72
N GLY A 167 2.10 6.86 -2.34
CA GLY A 167 3.15 7.55 -3.09
C GLY A 167 4.56 7.37 -2.53
N ALA A 168 4.74 6.94 -1.29
CA ALA A 168 6.05 6.70 -0.69
C ALA A 168 6.68 5.34 -1.08
N GLU A 169 6.02 4.55 -1.94
CA GLU A 169 6.44 3.19 -2.32
C GLU A 169 7.80 3.19 -3.01
N LEU A 170 8.09 4.19 -3.83
CA LEU A 170 9.26 4.19 -4.72
C LEU A 170 10.57 4.01 -3.96
N ASP A 171 10.83 4.85 -2.96
CA ASP A 171 12.08 4.82 -2.20
C ASP A 171 12.23 3.50 -1.43
N VAL A 172 11.13 2.97 -0.89
CA VAL A 172 11.11 1.70 -0.16
C VAL A 172 11.38 0.53 -1.10
N LEU A 173 10.70 0.47 -2.25
CA LEU A 173 10.85 -0.60 -3.23
C LEU A 173 12.26 -0.60 -3.86
N GLU A 174 12.84 0.57 -4.16
CA GLU A 174 14.22 0.69 -4.62
C GLU A 174 15.21 0.18 -3.56
N ALA A 175 15.00 0.53 -2.29
CA ALA A 175 15.83 0.04 -1.19
C ALA A 175 15.70 -1.49 -1.02
N MET A 176 14.50 -2.05 -1.17
CA MET A 176 14.27 -3.49 -1.14
C MET A 176 14.94 -4.21 -2.30
N ASP A 177 14.84 -3.66 -3.53
CA ASP A 177 15.47 -4.24 -4.73
C ASP A 177 17.00 -4.23 -4.63
N SER A 178 17.59 -3.11 -4.23
CA SER A 178 19.04 -2.97 -4.08
C SER A 178 19.63 -3.89 -3.01
N GLN A 179 18.84 -4.27 -2.00
CA GLN A 179 19.26 -5.13 -0.90
C GLN A 179 18.83 -6.61 -1.06
N GLY A 180 18.22 -6.97 -2.21
CA GLY A 180 17.79 -8.34 -2.51
C GLY A 180 16.68 -8.87 -1.59
N LEU A 181 15.90 -8.00 -0.95
CA LEU A 181 14.91 -8.41 0.06
C LEU A 181 13.72 -9.15 -0.55
N PHE A 182 13.38 -8.90 -1.82
CA PHE A 182 12.32 -9.64 -2.52
C PHE A 182 12.58 -11.15 -2.60
N GLU A 183 13.83 -11.59 -2.55
CA GLU A 183 14.17 -13.03 -2.58
C GLU A 183 13.56 -13.81 -1.42
N LYS A 184 13.43 -13.18 -0.26
CA LYS A 184 12.94 -13.79 0.98
C LYS A 184 11.44 -13.58 1.22
N ILE A 185 10.75 -12.97 0.26
CA ILE A 185 9.30 -12.76 0.28
C ILE A 185 8.68 -13.63 -0.81
N THR A 186 7.67 -14.42 -0.49
CA THR A 186 7.05 -15.32 -1.47
C THR A 186 6.30 -14.53 -2.54
N LEU A 187 5.47 -13.57 -2.14
CA LEU A 187 4.78 -12.65 -3.03
C LEU A 187 4.77 -11.23 -2.43
N THR A 188 5.23 -10.27 -3.21
CA THR A 188 5.05 -8.85 -2.94
C THR A 188 4.05 -8.27 -3.95
N VAL A 189 3.07 -7.53 -3.46
CA VAL A 189 2.19 -6.70 -4.31
C VAL A 189 2.31 -5.25 -3.90
N ALA A 190 2.36 -4.33 -4.86
CA ALA A 190 2.43 -2.91 -4.58
C ALA A 190 1.54 -2.11 -5.54
N GLU A 191 0.73 -1.18 -5.00
CA GLU A 191 0.11 -0.12 -5.78
C GLU A 191 1.14 0.99 -5.98
N THR A 192 1.49 1.29 -7.24
CA THR A 192 2.43 2.35 -7.56
C THR A 192 1.68 3.60 -7.99
N HIS A 193 1.96 4.71 -7.31
CA HIS A 193 1.25 5.98 -7.51
C HIS A 193 1.91 6.90 -8.56
N GLU A 194 2.62 6.36 -9.53
CA GLU A 194 3.33 7.09 -10.60
C GLU A 194 2.43 8.01 -11.44
N LYS A 195 1.11 7.75 -11.48
CA LYS A 195 0.14 8.62 -12.14
C LYS A 195 -0.10 9.90 -11.36
N LYS A 196 -0.01 9.84 -10.03
CA LYS A 196 -0.12 11.00 -9.12
C LYS A 196 1.15 11.87 -9.17
N PHE A 197 2.33 11.23 -9.20
CA PHE A 197 3.64 11.88 -9.08
C PHE A 197 4.43 11.78 -10.40
N LYS A 198 4.06 12.60 -11.38
CA LYS A 198 4.60 12.52 -12.75
C LYS A 198 6.13 12.70 -12.83
N HIS A 199 6.74 13.46 -11.92
CA HIS A 199 8.18 13.67 -11.86
C HIS A 199 8.96 12.43 -11.44
N LEU A 200 8.31 11.47 -10.77
CA LEU A 200 8.91 10.19 -10.33
C LEU A 200 8.80 9.08 -11.38
N ARG A 201 8.07 9.28 -12.48
CA ARG A 201 7.88 8.26 -13.53
C ARG A 201 9.16 7.64 -14.09
N PRO A 202 10.25 8.40 -14.35
CA PRO A 202 11.49 7.77 -14.81
C PRO A 202 12.09 6.79 -13.81
N ARG A 203 12.01 7.09 -12.50
CA ARG A 203 12.47 6.18 -11.44
C ARG A 203 11.58 4.95 -11.35
N PHE A 204 10.26 5.09 -11.39
CA PHE A 204 9.33 3.96 -11.43
C PHE A 204 9.59 3.05 -12.65
N ALA A 205 9.85 3.63 -13.83
CA ALA A 205 10.18 2.87 -15.02
C ALA A 205 11.49 2.07 -14.85
N ALA A 206 12.51 2.68 -14.24
CA ALA A 206 13.77 2.01 -13.93
C ALA A 206 13.60 0.88 -12.91
N LEU A 207 12.83 1.12 -11.84
CA LEU A 207 12.49 0.10 -10.84
C LEU A 207 11.75 -1.09 -11.48
N ARG A 208 10.71 -0.83 -12.28
CA ARG A 208 9.96 -1.88 -13.00
C ARG A 208 10.85 -2.71 -13.92
N ALA A 209 11.77 -2.06 -14.64
CA ALA A 209 12.75 -2.76 -15.49
C ALA A 209 13.69 -3.64 -14.65
N SER A 210 14.24 -3.11 -13.54
CA SER A 210 15.12 -3.85 -12.64
C SER A 210 14.43 -5.07 -12.03
N VAL A 211 13.24 -4.85 -11.45
CA VAL A 211 12.44 -5.90 -10.81
C VAL A 211 11.99 -6.95 -11.82
N GLY A 212 11.47 -6.53 -12.99
CA GLY A 212 10.99 -7.45 -14.03
C GLY A 212 12.09 -8.29 -14.67
N ALA A 213 13.35 -7.81 -14.65
CA ALA A 213 14.49 -8.60 -15.10
C ALA A 213 14.90 -9.71 -14.11
N LYS A 214 14.55 -9.56 -12.82
CA LYS A 214 14.99 -10.47 -11.74
C LYS A 214 13.87 -11.40 -11.28
N TYR A 215 12.61 -10.92 -11.28
CA TYR A 215 11.50 -11.61 -10.63
C TYR A 215 10.29 -11.71 -11.56
N PRO A 216 9.60 -12.87 -11.62
CA PRO A 216 8.32 -12.98 -12.30
C PRO A 216 7.23 -12.19 -11.55
N ILE A 217 6.17 -11.81 -12.24
CA ILE A 217 5.03 -11.09 -11.66
C ILE A 217 4.35 -11.86 -10.52
N THR A 218 4.46 -13.19 -10.50
CA THR A 218 3.99 -14.06 -9.42
C THR A 218 4.83 -13.95 -8.15
N LYS A 219 5.95 -13.24 -8.19
CA LYS A 219 6.82 -12.97 -7.04
C LYS A 219 6.83 -11.49 -6.66
N VAL A 220 6.90 -10.59 -7.64
CA VAL A 220 6.82 -9.14 -7.41
C VAL A 220 5.88 -8.53 -8.43
N ASN A 221 4.69 -8.15 -7.96
CA ASN A 221 3.65 -7.51 -8.75
C ASN A 221 3.54 -6.02 -8.34
N LEU A 222 3.99 -5.13 -9.21
CA LEU A 222 3.93 -3.68 -9.03
C LEU A 222 2.67 -3.04 -9.65
N ASP A 223 1.69 -3.85 -10.02
CA ASP A 223 0.43 -3.44 -10.63
C ASP A 223 -0.79 -3.80 -9.74
N TRP A 224 -0.58 -3.87 -8.43
CA TRP A 224 -1.66 -4.00 -7.45
C TRP A 224 -2.58 -2.77 -7.53
N ILE A 225 -3.85 -2.95 -7.18
CA ILE A 225 -4.92 -1.97 -7.35
C ILE A 225 -5.57 -1.68 -6.03
#